data_7c0ba848f2c81cfcd1025d7b46e77ef8
#
_entry.id   7c0ba848f2c81cfcd1025d7b46e77ef8
#
_cell.length_a   1.000
_cell.length_b   1.000
_cell.length_c   1.000
_cell.angle_alpha   90.00
_cell.angle_beta   90.00
_cell.angle_gamma   90.00
#
_symmetry.space_group_name_H-M   'P 1'
#
loop_
_entity.id
_entity.type
_entity.pdbx_description
1 polymer ?
#
loop_
_entity_poly.entity_id
_entity_poly.type
_entity_poly.pdbx_seq_one_letter_code
_entity_poly.pdbx_strand_id
1 'polypeptide(L)'
;MNSWFRRAATQGRSCNLGIPQASDGPILRASRCVLAGTFLVLCLNAVPVGAQSLEEEVRAMRIELRRLQQEVGTLKEELRRRTAPAESAGSGSQGSQEKSAAAQEPAAAEVLPLLQAQVAEHAQVKVESNSRLPLKIFGTIVSNTFWNSGEANWLDVPNIVAPSPDAPVPKGSFSSTMRQSRFGVIVDGPAIGSLKSSGFLALDFFGGIPNFQTGQVMGIPRLLYAFARVEGEHTAVEIGQDQMILAPRNPTSLAAMAFPDLYRSGNLYLRVPQARVEQRIAAGDLDEFQLTGGILAPIAGDFAANSLVFVPPNLAGERSRRPAAQGRVAWRRRFSYGSEDRLEIGVSGHYGRERPVMGPRRSWAGAVDLDARAGRLGIGGEWFAGRNIDAFGGSLGQVAKSTGGFLEGRLAATRRLELNAGVGIDRLFDFDLFPAPLRQNRSVFANTIFQITPELAASFEYRWLMTTPARGEMRRNNHLNLALAFSF
;
A
#
# COMPACT_ATOMS: atom_id res chain seq x y z
N MET A 1 3.33 -1.71 4.65
CA MET A 1 3.11 -2.01 3.22
C MET A 1 3.29 -3.50 3.07
N ASN A 2 2.25 -4.23 2.65
CA ASN A 2 2.35 -5.66 2.42
C ASN A 2 3.53 -5.94 1.48
N SER A 3 4.27 -7.01 1.72
CA SER A 3 5.45 -7.43 0.94
C SER A 3 5.23 -7.44 -0.58
N TRP A 4 4.00 -7.53 -1.00
CA TRP A 4 3.54 -7.53 -2.38
C TRP A 4 3.79 -6.19 -3.10
N PHE A 5 3.53 -5.05 -2.45
CA PHE A 5 3.77 -3.72 -3.04
C PHE A 5 5.25 -3.34 -3.11
N ARG A 6 6.10 -3.89 -2.25
CA ARG A 6 7.55 -3.66 -2.32
C ARG A 6 8.22 -4.35 -3.51
N ARG A 7 7.67 -5.47 -4.02
CA ARG A 7 8.25 -6.16 -5.20
C ARG A 7 8.12 -5.36 -6.49
N ALA A 8 7.04 -4.63 -6.67
CA ALA A 8 6.86 -3.77 -7.86
C ALA A 8 7.77 -2.53 -7.85
N ALA A 9 8.15 -2.04 -6.67
CA ALA A 9 8.98 -0.84 -6.52
C ALA A 9 10.50 -1.09 -6.50
N THR A 10 10.98 -2.35 -6.35
CA THR A 10 12.41 -2.66 -6.15
C THR A 10 13.11 -3.37 -7.32
N GLN A 11 12.48 -3.55 -8.47
CA GLN A 11 13.16 -4.05 -9.67
C GLN A 11 13.89 -2.94 -10.47
N GLY A 12 14.60 -2.05 -9.80
CA GLY A 12 15.49 -1.06 -10.39
C GLY A 12 16.95 -1.37 -10.02
N ARG A 13 17.68 -1.92 -10.94
CA ARG A 13 19.10 -2.26 -11.04
C ARG A 13 20.04 -1.62 -10.01
N SER A 14 20.79 -2.49 -9.29
CA SER A 14 22.01 -2.17 -8.56
C SER A 14 23.15 -1.86 -9.54
N CYS A 15 23.76 -0.68 -9.46
CA CYS A 15 25.10 -0.42 -9.97
C CYS A 15 26.08 -0.29 -8.80
N ASN A 16 27.04 -1.21 -8.77
CA ASN A 16 28.24 -1.15 -7.92
C ASN A 16 29.15 -0.02 -8.41
N LEU A 17 29.63 0.82 -7.51
CA LEU A 17 30.88 1.55 -7.69
C LEU A 17 31.57 1.75 -6.32
N GLY A 18 32.89 1.52 -6.38
CA GLY A 18 33.80 1.28 -5.29
C GLY A 18 34.06 2.45 -4.36
N ILE A 19 34.64 2.09 -3.22
CA ILE A 19 35.11 2.92 -2.11
C ILE A 19 36.46 3.57 -2.45
N PRO A 20 36.76 4.78 -1.93
CA PRO A 20 37.98 4.95 -1.17
C PRO A 20 37.81 5.59 0.21
N GLN A 21 38.62 5.09 1.15
CA GLN A 21 38.83 5.58 2.50
C GLN A 21 39.60 6.91 2.50
N ALA A 22 39.30 7.77 3.50
CA ALA A 22 40.26 8.63 4.23
C ALA A 22 39.60 9.31 5.44
N SER A 23 40.03 8.99 6.61
CA SER A 23 40.81 9.61 7.67
C SER A 23 40.23 10.85 8.39
N ASP A 24 40.09 10.65 9.67
CA ASP A 24 40.08 11.46 10.91
C ASP A 24 40.22 12.97 10.90
N GLY A 25 39.42 13.62 11.77
CA GLY A 25 39.70 14.88 12.41
C GLY A 25 38.49 15.52 13.13
N PRO A 26 38.60 15.85 14.44
CA PRO A 26 37.53 16.41 15.23
C PRO A 26 37.45 17.92 15.11
N ILE A 27 36.29 18.54 15.21
CA ILE A 27 35.97 19.87 15.74
C ILE A 27 34.56 20.27 15.19
N LEU A 28 33.62 20.47 16.07
CA LEU A 28 32.72 21.60 16.27
C LEU A 28 31.30 21.15 16.70
N ARG A 29 31.15 21.22 18.03
CA ARG A 29 29.82 21.43 18.63
C ARG A 29 29.46 22.90 18.42
N ALA A 30 28.32 23.14 17.82
CA ALA A 30 27.51 24.35 17.83
C ALA A 30 27.06 24.74 16.43
N SER A 31 25.91 24.22 15.99
CA SER A 31 25.06 24.80 14.92
C SER A 31 23.88 23.88 14.59
N ARG A 32 23.14 23.42 15.61
CA ARG A 32 21.97 22.53 15.39
C ARG A 32 20.60 23.21 15.52
N CYS A 33 20.53 24.53 15.70
CA CYS A 33 19.26 25.23 15.86
C CYS A 33 18.85 26.21 14.76
N VAL A 34 19.66 26.39 13.69
CA VAL A 34 19.38 27.41 12.66
C VAL A 34 18.83 26.82 11.35
N LEU A 35 18.94 25.51 11.13
CA LEU A 35 18.52 24.90 9.86
C LEU A 35 17.00 24.62 9.75
N ALA A 36 16.24 24.68 10.83
CA ALA A 36 14.77 24.44 10.77
C ALA A 36 13.97 25.68 10.37
N GLY A 37 14.54 26.87 10.46
CA GLY A 37 13.85 28.14 10.13
C GLY A 37 14.02 28.59 8.67
N THR A 38 15.06 28.13 7.99
CA THR A 38 15.40 28.63 6.66
C THR A 38 14.70 27.88 5.51
N PHE A 39 14.16 26.70 5.79
CA PHE A 39 13.47 25.91 4.74
C PHE A 39 12.03 26.40 4.46
N LEU A 40 11.41 27.14 5.39
CA LEU A 40 10.05 27.65 5.20
C LEU A 40 9.99 28.96 4.39
N VAL A 41 11.10 29.66 4.23
CA VAL A 41 11.14 30.96 3.51
C VAL A 41 11.54 30.80 2.04
N LEU A 42 12.12 29.66 1.64
CA LEU A 42 12.55 29.40 0.26
C LEU A 42 11.43 28.89 -0.66
N CYS A 43 10.28 28.53 -0.13
CA CYS A 43 9.12 28.07 -0.94
C CYS A 43 8.19 29.20 -1.40
N LEU A 44 8.43 30.46 -1.01
CA LEU A 44 7.55 31.59 -1.33
C LEU A 44 8.04 32.51 -2.45
N ASN A 45 9.17 32.22 -3.10
CA ASN A 45 9.67 32.99 -4.24
C ASN A 45 9.77 32.13 -5.49
N ALA A 46 8.66 31.57 -5.98
CA ALA A 46 8.58 31.06 -7.33
C ALA A 46 8.27 32.21 -8.29
N VAL A 47 9.30 32.69 -8.96
CA VAL A 47 9.22 33.61 -10.08
C VAL A 47 8.44 32.93 -11.23
N PRO A 48 7.48 33.58 -11.90
CA PRO A 48 6.80 33.02 -13.07
C PRO A 48 7.78 32.98 -14.25
N VAL A 49 8.28 31.80 -14.57
CA VAL A 49 9.01 31.55 -15.83
C VAL A 49 8.01 31.51 -16.98
N GLY A 50 8.24 32.37 -17.94
CA GLY A 50 7.32 32.90 -18.90
C GLY A 50 6.61 31.94 -19.86
N ALA A 51 5.48 32.39 -20.30
CA ALA A 51 4.62 31.84 -21.33
C ALA A 51 5.30 31.68 -22.72
N GLN A 52 6.50 32.21 -22.91
CA GLN A 52 7.25 32.14 -24.18
C GLN A 52 7.87 30.75 -24.45
N SER A 53 8.17 29.96 -23.43
CA SER A 53 8.72 28.61 -23.63
C SER A 53 7.68 27.60 -24.12
N LEU A 54 6.42 27.78 -23.76
CA LEU A 54 5.35 26.86 -24.14
C LEU A 54 4.96 26.99 -25.62
N GLU A 55 5.02 28.21 -26.18
CA GLU A 55 4.76 28.43 -27.60
C GLU A 55 5.87 27.88 -28.50
N GLU A 56 7.12 27.95 -28.06
CA GLU A 56 8.26 27.36 -28.78
C GLU A 56 8.23 25.83 -28.74
N GLU A 57 7.88 25.22 -27.62
CA GLU A 57 7.71 23.75 -27.52
C GLU A 57 6.50 23.25 -28.36
N VAL A 58 5.39 23.97 -28.35
CA VAL A 58 4.23 23.65 -29.19
C VAL A 58 4.57 23.80 -30.67
N ARG A 59 5.41 24.77 -31.04
CA ARG A 59 5.88 24.97 -32.41
C ARG A 59 6.82 23.86 -32.86
N ALA A 60 7.76 23.43 -31.99
CA ALA A 60 8.65 22.30 -32.22
C ALA A 60 7.87 20.99 -32.39
N MET A 61 6.91 20.70 -31.51
CA MET A 61 6.06 19.52 -31.61
C MET A 61 5.22 19.49 -32.89
N ARG A 62 4.72 20.65 -33.37
CA ARG A 62 3.99 20.73 -34.66
C ARG A 62 4.86 20.44 -35.87
N ILE A 63 6.13 20.81 -35.81
CA ILE A 63 7.11 20.52 -36.86
C ILE A 63 7.40 19.02 -36.90
N GLU A 64 7.60 18.40 -35.74
CA GLU A 64 7.88 16.98 -35.64
C GLU A 64 6.69 16.10 -36.03
N LEU A 65 5.49 16.53 -35.69
CA LEU A 65 4.24 15.85 -36.07
C LEU A 65 4.02 15.88 -37.59
N ARG A 66 4.36 16.99 -38.29
CA ARG A 66 4.33 17.06 -39.76
C ARG A 66 5.39 16.16 -40.40
N ARG A 67 6.57 16.08 -39.81
CA ARG A 67 7.64 15.19 -40.29
C ARG A 67 7.20 13.71 -40.20
N LEU A 68 6.66 13.30 -39.05
CA LEU A 68 6.14 11.93 -38.87
C LEU A 68 4.98 11.64 -39.82
N GLN A 69 4.09 12.59 -40.06
CA GLN A 69 2.99 12.43 -41.04
C GLN A 69 3.52 12.25 -42.47
N GLN A 70 4.60 12.93 -42.85
CA GLN A 70 5.25 12.75 -44.14
C GLN A 70 5.94 11.39 -44.25
N GLU A 71 6.61 10.93 -43.17
CA GLU A 71 7.28 9.64 -43.13
C GLU A 71 6.28 8.48 -43.20
N VAL A 72 5.14 8.58 -42.52
CA VAL A 72 4.03 7.61 -42.62
C VAL A 72 3.41 7.65 -44.04
N GLY A 73 3.34 8.81 -44.68
CA GLY A 73 2.89 8.96 -46.07
C GLY A 73 3.81 8.24 -47.03
N THR A 74 5.13 8.41 -46.91
CA THR A 74 6.12 7.73 -47.79
C THR A 74 6.16 6.23 -47.59
N LEU A 75 6.09 5.76 -46.33
CA LEU A 75 6.02 4.33 -46.02
C LEU A 75 4.73 3.69 -46.55
N LYS A 76 3.61 4.38 -46.50
CA LYS A 76 2.35 3.90 -47.09
C LYS A 76 2.41 3.81 -48.61
N GLU A 77 3.08 4.74 -49.27
CA GLU A 77 3.29 4.74 -50.72
C GLU A 77 4.25 3.58 -51.13
N GLU A 78 5.29 3.37 -50.34
CA GLU A 78 6.26 2.28 -50.54
C GLU A 78 5.63 0.90 -50.35
N LEU A 79 4.75 0.77 -49.34
CA LEU A 79 3.95 -0.44 -49.10
C LEU A 79 2.98 -0.68 -50.27
N ARG A 80 2.35 0.35 -50.81
CA ARG A 80 1.44 0.28 -51.98
C ARG A 80 2.18 -0.14 -53.24
N ARG A 81 3.43 0.32 -53.44
CA ARG A 81 4.27 -0.11 -54.57
C ARG A 81 4.70 -1.56 -54.43
N ARG A 82 4.90 -2.08 -53.22
CA ARG A 82 5.25 -3.47 -52.99
C ARG A 82 4.06 -4.44 -53.08
N THR A 83 2.85 -3.93 -52.91
CA THR A 83 1.59 -4.72 -52.93
C THR A 83 0.79 -4.53 -54.22
N ALA A 84 1.29 -3.77 -55.22
CA ALA A 84 0.66 -3.66 -56.54
C ALA A 84 0.87 -4.97 -57.35
N PRO A 85 -0.20 -5.64 -57.83
CA PRO A 85 -0.06 -6.82 -58.65
C PRO A 85 0.56 -6.43 -59.99
N ALA A 86 1.58 -7.17 -60.42
CA ALA A 86 2.13 -7.08 -61.75
C ALA A 86 1.12 -7.73 -62.72
N GLU A 87 0.32 -6.91 -63.43
CA GLU A 87 -0.48 -7.35 -64.57
C GLU A 87 0.33 -7.29 -65.84
N SER A 88 0.27 -8.46 -66.53
CA SER A 88 0.41 -8.70 -67.94
C SER A 88 1.77 -8.63 -68.61
N ALA A 89 2.29 -9.77 -69.01
CA ALA A 89 2.50 -10.11 -70.43
C ALA A 89 2.96 -11.56 -70.62
N GLY A 90 2.15 -12.37 -71.21
CA GLY A 90 2.47 -13.19 -72.39
C GLY A 90 3.22 -14.50 -72.27
N SER A 91 2.44 -15.59 -72.46
CA SER A 91 2.71 -16.77 -73.31
C SER A 91 3.98 -17.60 -73.11
N GLY A 92 3.73 -18.89 -72.79
CA GLY A 92 4.46 -19.97 -73.41
C GLY A 92 5.34 -20.84 -72.52
N SER A 93 4.90 -22.07 -72.45
CA SER A 93 5.65 -23.35 -72.35
C SER A 93 5.76 -23.99 -70.94
N GLN A 94 5.21 -25.20 -71.03
CA GLN A 94 5.21 -26.30 -70.08
C GLN A 94 6.61 -26.66 -69.52
N GLY A 95 6.62 -27.11 -68.32
CA GLY A 95 7.67 -28.02 -67.84
C GLY A 95 7.94 -27.97 -66.37
N SER A 96 7.36 -28.89 -65.62
CA SER A 96 7.89 -29.56 -64.41
C SER A 96 8.68 -28.76 -63.36
N GLN A 97 8.09 -28.51 -62.18
CA GLN A 97 8.57 -29.13 -60.94
C GLN A 97 7.72 -28.63 -59.78
N GLU A 98 6.90 -29.53 -59.26
CA GLU A 98 6.44 -29.50 -57.89
C GLU A 98 7.61 -29.49 -56.95
N LYS A 99 7.67 -28.52 -56.06
CA LYS A 99 8.10 -28.54 -54.69
C LYS A 99 8.71 -27.18 -54.31
N SER A 100 7.97 -26.37 -53.65
CA SER A 100 8.40 -25.39 -52.62
C SER A 100 7.48 -24.18 -52.61
N ALA A 101 6.26 -24.36 -52.13
CA ALA A 101 5.41 -23.22 -51.77
C ALA A 101 4.46 -23.60 -50.63
N ALA A 102 5.04 -23.98 -49.51
CA ALA A 102 4.30 -24.21 -48.27
C ALA A 102 5.13 -23.80 -47.08
N ALA A 103 5.55 -22.52 -47.02
CA ALA A 103 6.21 -21.98 -45.83
C ALA A 103 6.28 -20.44 -45.87
N GLN A 104 5.13 -19.74 -46.02
CA GLN A 104 5.17 -18.28 -45.86
C GLN A 104 3.84 -17.61 -45.46
N GLU A 105 2.88 -18.32 -44.89
CA GLU A 105 1.64 -17.71 -44.38
C GLU A 105 1.36 -17.83 -42.88
N PRO A 106 2.24 -18.28 -41.97
CA PRO A 106 1.99 -18.11 -40.54
C PRO A 106 2.51 -16.79 -39.95
N ALA A 107 3.35 -16.04 -40.66
CA ALA A 107 4.01 -14.84 -40.10
C ALA A 107 3.09 -13.63 -39.91
N ALA A 108 2.02 -13.47 -40.67
CA ALA A 108 1.13 -12.33 -40.58
C ALA A 108 0.14 -12.44 -39.40
N ALA A 109 -0.27 -13.65 -39.04
CA ALA A 109 -1.19 -13.88 -37.92
C ALA A 109 -0.51 -13.78 -36.55
N GLU A 110 0.80 -14.01 -36.45
CA GLU A 110 1.60 -13.85 -35.24
C GLU A 110 2.12 -12.41 -35.06
N VAL A 111 2.33 -11.68 -36.15
CA VAL A 111 2.85 -10.29 -36.09
C VAL A 111 1.78 -9.30 -35.64
N LEU A 112 0.51 -9.53 -35.92
CA LEU A 112 -0.57 -8.62 -35.56
C LEU A 112 -0.80 -8.51 -34.05
N PRO A 113 -0.82 -9.59 -33.25
CA PRO A 113 -0.87 -9.50 -31.80
C PRO A 113 0.38 -8.86 -31.18
N LEU A 114 1.56 -9.10 -31.76
CA LEU A 114 2.82 -8.49 -31.32
C LEU A 114 2.83 -6.98 -31.58
N LEU A 115 2.36 -6.56 -32.75
CA LEU A 115 2.19 -5.14 -33.08
C LEU A 115 1.12 -4.46 -32.21
N GLN A 116 0.02 -5.15 -31.90
CA GLN A 116 -1.00 -4.63 -30.98
C GLN A 116 -0.46 -4.49 -29.55
N ALA A 117 0.34 -5.44 -29.07
CA ALA A 117 1.01 -5.35 -27.79
C ALA A 117 2.04 -4.21 -27.77
N GLN A 118 2.84 -4.03 -28.82
CA GLN A 118 3.77 -2.90 -28.95
C GLN A 118 3.05 -1.55 -29.03
N VAL A 119 1.94 -1.47 -29.76
CA VAL A 119 1.14 -0.23 -29.83
C VAL A 119 0.49 0.10 -28.47
N ALA A 120 0.05 -0.92 -27.73
CA ALA A 120 -0.48 -0.72 -26.37
C ALA A 120 0.64 -0.28 -25.40
N GLU A 121 1.82 -0.90 -25.48
CA GLU A 121 3.00 -0.51 -24.71
C GLU A 121 3.47 0.91 -25.08
N HIS A 122 3.52 1.26 -26.35
CA HIS A 122 3.83 2.63 -26.79
C HIS A 122 2.77 3.66 -26.40
N ALA A 123 1.49 3.28 -26.33
CA ALA A 123 0.42 4.16 -25.86
C ALA A 123 0.56 4.42 -24.36
N GLN A 124 0.95 3.42 -23.56
CA GLN A 124 1.21 3.55 -22.14
C GLN A 124 2.47 4.41 -21.88
N VAL A 125 3.56 4.15 -22.59
CA VAL A 125 4.80 4.95 -22.56
C VAL A 125 4.54 6.40 -22.98
N LYS A 126 3.59 6.66 -23.89
CA LYS A 126 3.26 8.01 -24.34
C LYS A 126 2.51 8.84 -23.28
N VAL A 127 1.70 8.20 -22.44
CA VAL A 127 1.10 8.86 -21.26
C VAL A 127 2.17 9.19 -20.23
N GLU A 128 3.12 8.27 -20.02
CA GLU A 128 4.24 8.44 -19.10
C GLU A 128 5.24 9.50 -19.60
N SER A 129 5.46 9.63 -20.89
CA SER A 129 6.43 10.58 -21.48
C SER A 129 5.93 12.01 -21.63
N ASN A 130 4.61 12.25 -21.56
CA ASN A 130 4.03 13.60 -21.64
C ASN A 130 4.03 14.35 -20.30
N SER A 131 4.32 13.69 -19.18
CA SER A 131 4.52 14.37 -17.90
C SER A 131 5.96 14.83 -17.78
N ARG A 132 6.20 16.01 -17.21
CA ARG A 132 7.55 16.49 -16.87
C ARG A 132 8.30 15.56 -15.91
N LEU A 133 7.59 14.67 -15.24
CA LEU A 133 8.09 13.70 -14.29
C LEU A 133 7.58 12.30 -14.67
N PRO A 134 8.42 11.25 -14.61
CA PRO A 134 8.01 9.89 -14.85
C PRO A 134 6.87 9.47 -13.91
N LEU A 135 5.75 9.05 -14.48
CA LEU A 135 4.57 8.58 -13.77
C LEU A 135 4.45 7.07 -13.95
N LYS A 136 4.24 6.35 -12.85
CA LYS A 136 3.89 4.92 -12.87
C LYS A 136 2.51 4.76 -12.25
N ILE A 137 1.57 4.30 -13.05
CA ILE A 137 0.23 3.96 -12.60
C ILE A 137 0.25 2.51 -12.16
N PHE A 138 -0.38 2.19 -11.05
CA PHE A 138 -0.53 0.84 -10.54
C PHE A 138 -1.89 0.66 -9.89
N GLY A 139 -2.33 -0.58 -9.83
CA GLY A 139 -3.59 -0.87 -9.16
C GLY A 139 -3.78 -2.35 -8.90
N THR A 140 -4.83 -2.65 -8.14
CA THR A 140 -5.31 -4.01 -7.92
C THR A 140 -6.83 -3.98 -7.87
N ILE A 141 -7.47 -4.63 -8.81
CA ILE A 141 -8.91 -4.88 -8.80
C ILE A 141 -9.12 -6.14 -7.97
N VAL A 142 -9.91 -6.03 -6.89
CA VAL A 142 -10.18 -7.16 -5.99
C VAL A 142 -11.69 -7.41 -5.91
N SER A 143 -12.09 -8.62 -6.27
CA SER A 143 -13.44 -9.12 -6.02
C SER A 143 -13.41 -10.01 -4.79
N ASN A 144 -14.20 -9.67 -3.77
CA ASN A 144 -14.40 -10.45 -2.55
C ASN A 144 -15.82 -10.99 -2.52
N THR A 145 -15.97 -12.30 -2.42
CA THR A 145 -17.24 -12.98 -2.16
C THR A 145 -17.14 -13.63 -0.79
N PHE A 146 -18.04 -13.31 0.11
CA PHE A 146 -17.91 -13.68 1.51
C PHE A 146 -19.22 -14.14 2.15
N TRP A 147 -19.05 -14.95 3.20
CA TRP A 147 -20.12 -15.46 4.05
C TRP A 147 -19.75 -15.29 5.52
N ASN A 148 -20.73 -14.87 6.34
CA ASN A 148 -20.61 -14.74 7.79
C ASN A 148 -21.69 -15.58 8.48
N SER A 149 -21.33 -16.32 9.53
CA SER A 149 -22.29 -17.08 10.34
C SER A 149 -23.01 -16.24 11.40
N GLY A 150 -22.45 -15.07 11.74
CA GLY A 150 -22.93 -14.18 12.80
C GLY A 150 -22.97 -12.73 12.35
N GLU A 151 -23.45 -11.86 13.24
CA GLU A 151 -23.43 -10.42 13.00
C GLU A 151 -22.01 -9.86 13.11
N ALA A 152 -21.62 -9.01 12.17
CA ALA A 152 -20.32 -8.37 12.16
C ALA A 152 -20.45 -6.88 11.86
N ASN A 153 -19.53 -6.09 12.40
CA ASN A 153 -19.52 -4.65 12.19
C ASN A 153 -19.21 -4.26 10.72
N TRP A 154 -18.37 -5.03 10.03
CA TRP A 154 -18.11 -4.95 8.59
C TRP A 154 -18.26 -6.34 7.98
N LEU A 155 -19.01 -6.43 6.89
CA LEU A 155 -19.39 -7.73 6.33
C LEU A 155 -18.24 -8.43 5.61
N ASP A 156 -17.46 -7.68 4.86
CA ASP A 156 -16.33 -8.19 4.03
C ASP A 156 -14.99 -8.27 4.79
N VAL A 157 -14.82 -7.46 5.85
CA VAL A 157 -13.62 -7.47 6.72
C VAL A 157 -14.07 -7.40 8.18
N PRO A 158 -14.75 -8.43 8.70
CA PRO A 158 -15.29 -8.40 10.05
C PRO A 158 -14.16 -8.30 11.08
N ASN A 159 -14.27 -7.39 12.05
CA ASN A 159 -13.26 -7.24 13.10
C ASN A 159 -13.87 -7.19 14.53
N ILE A 160 -15.18 -7.05 14.67
CA ILE A 160 -15.91 -7.19 15.93
C ILE A 160 -17.22 -7.91 15.62
N VAL A 161 -17.57 -8.90 16.44
CA VAL A 161 -18.88 -9.55 16.39
C VAL A 161 -19.90 -8.66 17.11
N ALA A 162 -20.84 -8.14 16.35
CA ALA A 162 -21.91 -7.30 16.86
C ALA A 162 -22.93 -8.11 17.71
N PRO A 163 -23.73 -7.48 18.59
CA PRO A 163 -24.88 -8.13 19.21
C PRO A 163 -25.87 -8.56 18.13
N SER A 164 -26.52 -9.67 18.34
CA SER A 164 -27.66 -10.04 17.51
C SER A 164 -28.77 -9.02 17.70
N PRO A 165 -29.54 -8.69 16.65
CA PRO A 165 -30.77 -7.90 16.79
C PRO A 165 -31.73 -8.56 17.77
N ASP A 166 -32.46 -7.75 18.51
CA ASP A 166 -33.53 -8.26 19.41
C ASP A 166 -34.75 -8.83 18.63
N ALA A 167 -34.82 -8.54 17.33
CA ALA A 167 -35.84 -9.07 16.44
C ALA A 167 -35.50 -10.52 15.99
N PRO A 168 -36.49 -11.36 15.67
CA PRO A 168 -36.28 -12.72 15.16
C PRO A 168 -35.81 -12.69 13.68
N VAL A 169 -34.68 -12.08 13.41
CA VAL A 169 -34.06 -12.04 12.07
C VAL A 169 -32.97 -13.11 11.96
N PRO A 170 -32.85 -13.79 10.82
CA PRO A 170 -31.76 -14.73 10.59
C PRO A 170 -30.41 -14.05 10.77
N LYS A 171 -29.51 -14.74 11.47
CA LYS A 171 -28.14 -14.26 11.68
C LYS A 171 -27.26 -14.55 10.46
N GLY A 172 -26.24 -13.71 10.29
CA GLY A 172 -25.23 -13.89 9.26
C GLY A 172 -25.56 -13.20 7.96
N SER A 173 -24.64 -13.35 7.00
CA SER A 173 -24.73 -12.66 5.71
C SER A 173 -23.96 -13.40 4.61
N PHE A 174 -24.41 -13.21 3.36
CA PHE A 174 -23.65 -13.55 2.16
C PHE A 174 -23.69 -12.34 1.24
N SER A 175 -22.52 -11.95 0.68
CA SER A 175 -22.46 -10.84 -0.28
C SER A 175 -21.15 -10.88 -1.08
N SER A 176 -21.02 -9.95 -2.03
CA SER A 176 -19.82 -9.72 -2.79
C SER A 176 -19.55 -8.22 -2.91
N THR A 177 -18.26 -7.85 -2.99
CA THR A 177 -17.86 -6.44 -3.12
C THR A 177 -16.53 -6.30 -3.83
N MET A 178 -16.33 -5.15 -4.47
CA MET A 178 -15.05 -4.74 -5.08
C MET A 178 -14.43 -3.52 -4.38
N ARG A 179 -14.99 -3.09 -3.25
CA ARG A 179 -14.58 -1.84 -2.57
C ARG A 179 -13.16 -1.86 -2.00
N GLN A 180 -12.53 -3.02 -1.92
CA GLN A 180 -11.13 -3.16 -1.50
C GLN A 180 -10.14 -2.98 -2.66
N SER A 181 -10.63 -2.80 -3.89
CA SER A 181 -9.80 -2.46 -5.05
C SER A 181 -9.01 -1.18 -4.79
N ARG A 182 -7.78 -1.14 -5.27
CA ARG A 182 -6.85 -0.02 -5.06
C ARG A 182 -6.36 0.52 -6.39
N PHE A 183 -6.13 1.82 -6.40
CA PHE A 183 -5.53 2.53 -7.51
C PHE A 183 -4.51 3.52 -6.97
N GLY A 184 -3.39 3.68 -7.65
CA GLY A 184 -2.36 4.61 -7.21
C GLY A 184 -1.43 5.06 -8.32
N VAL A 185 -0.64 6.08 -7.98
CA VAL A 185 0.36 6.68 -8.85
C VAL A 185 1.65 6.87 -8.06
N ILE A 186 2.77 6.50 -8.67
CA ILE A 186 4.11 6.84 -8.21
C ILE A 186 4.66 7.89 -9.16
N VAL A 187 5.25 8.93 -8.59
CA VAL A 187 5.90 10.01 -9.34
C VAL A 187 7.37 10.01 -8.96
N ASP A 188 8.26 9.78 -9.89
CA ASP A 188 9.69 9.99 -9.69
C ASP A 188 9.98 11.49 -9.89
N GLY A 189 10.35 12.18 -8.82
CA GLY A 189 10.64 13.61 -8.83
C GLY A 189 12.06 13.95 -9.30
N PRO A 190 12.40 15.24 -9.42
CA PRO A 190 13.72 15.67 -9.79
C PRO A 190 14.74 15.29 -8.71
N ALA A 191 15.97 15.04 -9.11
CA ALA A 191 17.08 14.90 -8.17
C ALA A 191 17.39 16.24 -7.48
N ILE A 192 17.56 16.21 -6.16
CA ILE A 192 17.95 17.37 -5.35
C ILE A 192 19.40 17.14 -4.91
N GLY A 193 20.37 17.53 -5.73
CA GLY A 193 21.76 17.16 -5.54
C GLY A 193 21.95 15.65 -5.69
N SER A 194 22.43 14.97 -4.65
CA SER A 194 22.56 13.51 -4.58
C SER A 194 21.27 12.80 -4.08
N LEU A 195 20.26 13.54 -3.70
CA LEU A 195 19.02 13.00 -3.13
C LEU A 195 18.01 12.69 -4.23
N LYS A 196 17.29 11.60 -4.08
CA LYS A 196 16.15 11.22 -4.92
C LYS A 196 14.87 11.75 -4.31
N SER A 197 14.00 12.35 -5.10
CA SER A 197 12.66 12.72 -4.66
C SER A 197 11.62 11.86 -5.33
N SER A 198 10.52 11.58 -4.64
CA SER A 198 9.39 10.82 -5.16
C SER A 198 8.09 11.23 -4.50
N GLY A 199 6.98 11.00 -5.19
CA GLY A 199 5.63 11.15 -4.67
C GLY A 199 4.87 9.83 -4.79
N PHE A 200 3.98 9.59 -3.86
CA PHE A 200 3.13 8.40 -3.85
C PHE A 200 1.69 8.81 -3.50
N LEU A 201 0.75 8.39 -4.34
CA LEU A 201 -0.67 8.58 -4.10
C LEU A 201 -1.38 7.24 -4.29
N ALA A 202 -2.26 6.85 -3.37
CA ALA A 202 -3.11 5.68 -3.55
C ALA A 202 -4.46 5.85 -2.83
N LEU A 203 -5.48 5.26 -3.41
CA LEU A 203 -6.84 5.25 -2.88
C LEU A 203 -7.45 3.84 -2.97
N ASP A 204 -8.48 3.58 -2.16
CA ASP A 204 -9.43 2.48 -2.28
C ASP A 204 -10.87 3.02 -2.24
N PHE A 205 -11.86 2.11 -2.25
CA PHE A 205 -13.29 2.47 -2.19
C PHE A 205 -13.90 2.10 -0.83
N PHE A 206 -13.11 2.09 0.22
CA PHE A 206 -13.52 1.73 1.58
C PHE A 206 -13.84 2.97 2.46
N GLY A 207 -14.10 4.14 1.84
CA GLY A 207 -14.41 5.40 2.53
C GLY A 207 -15.81 5.46 3.15
N GLY A 208 -16.64 4.48 2.86
CA GLY A 208 -18.03 4.38 3.32
C GLY A 208 -18.93 3.80 2.25
N ILE A 209 -20.22 3.74 2.55
CA ILE A 209 -21.27 3.31 1.62
C ILE A 209 -22.29 4.43 1.55
N PRO A 210 -22.64 4.93 0.34
CA PRO A 210 -23.71 5.90 0.19
C PRO A 210 -25.04 5.34 0.70
N ASN A 211 -25.87 6.20 1.25
CA ASN A 211 -27.18 5.81 1.78
C ASN A 211 -28.24 5.66 0.66
N PHE A 212 -27.95 4.82 -0.35
CA PHE A 212 -28.86 4.54 -1.46
C PHE A 212 -29.49 3.15 -1.38
N GLN A 213 -29.36 2.48 -0.23
CA GLN A 213 -29.86 1.11 -0.01
C GLN A 213 -29.27 0.07 -0.99
N THR A 214 -28.04 0.32 -1.47
CA THR A 214 -27.36 -0.54 -2.46
C THR A 214 -26.39 -1.56 -1.82
N GLY A 215 -26.41 -1.71 -0.49
CA GLY A 215 -25.53 -2.63 0.23
C GLY A 215 -24.03 -2.30 0.02
N GLN A 216 -23.21 -3.33 -0.22
CA GLN A 216 -21.75 -3.20 -0.39
C GLN A 216 -21.31 -2.82 -1.81
N VAL A 217 -22.23 -2.56 -2.74
CA VAL A 217 -21.93 -2.42 -4.16
C VAL A 217 -21.28 -1.07 -4.51
N MET A 218 -21.64 -0.02 -3.78
CA MET A 218 -21.14 1.34 -4.04
C MET A 218 -20.22 1.81 -2.92
N GLY A 219 -18.91 1.64 -3.09
CA GLY A 219 -17.90 2.16 -2.17
C GLY A 219 -17.55 3.63 -2.46
N ILE A 220 -17.35 4.43 -1.42
CA ILE A 220 -16.83 5.79 -1.52
C ILE A 220 -15.29 5.75 -1.57
N PRO A 221 -14.62 6.48 -2.48
CA PRO A 221 -13.17 6.60 -2.51
C PRO A 221 -12.59 7.08 -1.18
N ARG A 222 -11.50 6.46 -0.75
CA ARG A 222 -10.75 6.83 0.46
C ARG A 222 -9.27 7.01 0.12
N LEU A 223 -8.69 8.14 0.54
CA LEU A 223 -7.26 8.36 0.44
C LEU A 223 -6.52 7.40 1.40
N LEU A 224 -5.70 6.52 0.85
CA LEU A 224 -4.85 5.60 1.61
C LEU A 224 -3.51 6.23 1.92
N TYR A 225 -2.82 6.65 0.87
CA TYR A 225 -1.48 7.20 0.91
C TYR A 225 -1.42 8.47 0.08
N ALA A 226 -0.73 9.47 0.57
CA ALA A 226 -0.42 10.68 -0.17
C ALA A 226 0.81 11.30 0.48
N PHE A 227 2.01 11.02 -0.01
CA PHE A 227 3.23 11.55 0.57
C PHE A 227 4.27 11.91 -0.47
N ALA A 228 5.13 12.84 -0.11
CA ALA A 228 6.38 13.14 -0.78
C ALA A 228 7.55 12.62 0.06
N ARG A 229 8.56 12.03 -0.60
CA ARG A 229 9.73 11.44 0.03
C ARG A 229 11.00 11.93 -0.67
N VAL A 230 11.97 12.33 0.14
CA VAL A 230 13.34 12.65 -0.30
C VAL A 230 14.27 11.66 0.37
N GLU A 231 15.05 10.94 -0.41
CA GLU A 231 15.90 9.84 0.05
C GLU A 231 17.33 9.99 -0.43
N GLY A 232 18.26 9.94 0.51
CA GLY A 232 19.70 9.78 0.30
C GLY A 232 20.14 8.34 0.55
N GLU A 233 21.43 8.13 0.66
CA GLU A 233 22.02 6.80 0.87
C GLU A 233 21.56 6.15 2.20
N HIS A 234 21.56 6.92 3.27
CA HIS A 234 21.27 6.43 4.61
C HIS A 234 20.06 7.11 5.26
N THR A 235 19.64 8.26 4.77
CA THR A 235 18.60 9.06 5.39
C THR A 235 17.47 9.31 4.41
N ALA A 236 16.22 9.17 4.89
CA ALA A 236 15.06 9.57 4.14
C ALA A 236 14.16 10.48 5.00
N VAL A 237 13.55 11.46 4.35
CA VAL A 237 12.54 12.34 4.92
C VAL A 237 11.25 12.15 4.14
N GLU A 238 10.14 12.01 4.84
CA GLU A 238 8.84 11.83 4.25
C GLU A 238 7.82 12.75 4.92
N ILE A 239 6.98 13.38 4.10
CA ILE A 239 5.90 14.26 4.56
C ILE A 239 4.62 13.89 3.80
N GLY A 240 3.56 13.62 4.53
CA GLY A 240 2.25 13.26 3.98
C GLY A 240 1.56 12.17 4.77
N GLN A 241 0.56 11.54 4.15
CA GLN A 241 -0.21 10.46 4.78
C GLN A 241 0.39 9.10 4.42
N ASP A 242 0.86 8.38 5.42
CA ASP A 242 1.35 7.00 5.32
C ASP A 242 0.95 6.18 6.54
N GLN A 243 1.29 4.89 6.54
CA GLN A 243 1.13 4.02 7.70
C GLN A 243 1.90 4.59 8.90
N MET A 244 1.29 4.51 10.08
CA MET A 244 1.92 4.91 11.33
C MET A 244 3.24 4.19 11.57
N ILE A 245 4.13 4.80 12.38
CA ILE A 245 5.45 4.25 12.72
C ILE A 245 5.33 3.16 13.80
N LEU A 246 4.35 3.30 14.70
CA LEU A 246 4.04 2.32 15.74
C LEU A 246 3.56 1.01 15.12
N ALA A 247 4.12 -0.13 15.55
CA ALA A 247 3.62 -1.48 15.22
C ALA A 247 3.35 -1.66 13.70
N PRO A 248 4.38 -1.69 12.84
CA PRO A 248 4.22 -1.62 11.39
C PRO A 248 3.84 -2.94 10.72
N ARG A 249 3.67 -4.03 11.45
CA ARG A 249 3.38 -5.36 10.89
C ARG A 249 1.89 -5.49 10.58
N ASN A 250 1.61 -6.21 9.51
CA ASN A 250 0.25 -6.57 9.14
C ASN A 250 0.21 -8.02 8.68
N PRO A 251 -0.83 -8.78 9.01
CA PRO A 251 -1.05 -10.12 8.48
C PRO A 251 -1.13 -10.15 6.96
N THR A 252 -0.78 -11.28 6.38
CA THR A 252 -0.80 -11.50 4.93
C THR A 252 -2.18 -12.01 4.51
N SER A 253 -2.94 -11.20 3.79
CA SER A 253 -4.25 -11.58 3.26
C SER A 253 -4.55 -10.83 1.97
N LEU A 254 -5.21 -11.51 1.03
CA LEU A 254 -5.77 -10.92 -0.17
C LEU A 254 -7.25 -10.53 0.04
N ALA A 255 -7.90 -11.20 0.99
CA ALA A 255 -9.30 -10.96 1.35
C ALA A 255 -9.49 -9.69 2.19
N ALA A 256 -8.44 -9.25 2.91
CA ALA A 256 -8.47 -8.14 3.87
C ALA A 256 -7.43 -7.06 3.52
N MET A 257 -7.59 -6.45 2.35
CA MET A 257 -6.66 -5.40 1.88
C MET A 257 -6.97 -4.02 2.48
N ALA A 258 -8.24 -3.71 2.76
CA ALA A 258 -8.64 -2.41 3.28
C ALA A 258 -8.23 -2.19 4.74
N PHE A 259 -8.39 -3.22 5.55
CA PHE A 259 -7.93 -3.32 6.94
C PHE A 259 -7.32 -4.71 7.17
N PRO A 260 -6.24 -4.85 7.95
CA PRO A 260 -5.63 -6.15 8.22
C PRO A 260 -6.60 -7.12 8.91
N ASP A 261 -6.45 -8.42 8.68
CA ASP A 261 -7.31 -9.47 9.24
C ASP A 261 -7.45 -9.43 10.77
N LEU A 262 -6.38 -9.12 11.45
CA LEU A 262 -6.32 -9.11 12.91
C LEU A 262 -6.50 -7.70 13.50
N TYR A 263 -6.99 -6.74 12.69
CA TYR A 263 -7.38 -5.42 13.19
C TYR A 263 -8.40 -5.54 14.32
N ARG A 264 -8.18 -4.83 15.43
CA ARG A 264 -8.94 -4.98 16.70
C ARG A 264 -8.86 -6.37 17.35
N SER A 265 -7.95 -7.21 16.87
CA SER A 265 -7.64 -8.51 17.47
C SER A 265 -6.13 -8.67 17.62
N GLY A 266 -5.42 -7.61 18.01
CA GLY A 266 -4.00 -7.65 18.26
C GLY A 266 -3.13 -6.97 17.18
N ASN A 267 -3.68 -6.58 16.05
CA ASN A 267 -2.97 -5.76 15.07
C ASN A 267 -3.40 -4.29 15.21
N LEU A 268 -2.40 -3.42 15.40
CA LEU A 268 -2.58 -1.97 15.37
C LEU A 268 -2.41 -1.46 13.94
N TYR A 269 -3.30 -0.59 13.50
CA TYR A 269 -3.29 -0.11 12.14
C TYR A 269 -3.95 1.25 11.98
N LEU A 270 -3.23 2.20 11.38
CA LEU A 270 -3.75 3.49 10.95
C LEU A 270 -2.86 4.07 9.84
N ARG A 271 -3.47 4.77 8.90
CA ARG A 271 -2.77 5.69 8.00
C ARG A 271 -3.09 7.10 8.44
N VAL A 272 -2.05 7.92 8.59
CA VAL A 272 -2.17 9.23 9.25
C VAL A 272 -1.22 10.23 8.61
N PRO A 273 -1.62 11.50 8.44
CA PRO A 273 -0.72 12.57 8.05
C PRO A 273 0.43 12.69 9.05
N GLN A 274 1.67 12.74 8.54
CA GLN A 274 2.88 12.74 9.35
C GLN A 274 4.05 13.40 8.62
N ALA A 275 5.04 13.81 9.40
CA ALA A 275 6.38 14.11 8.92
C ALA A 275 7.34 13.17 9.67
N ARG A 276 8.13 12.38 8.95
CA ARG A 276 9.05 11.42 9.56
C ARG A 276 10.43 11.45 8.92
N VAL A 277 11.41 11.07 9.71
CA VAL A 277 12.80 10.85 9.30
C VAL A 277 13.14 9.40 9.56
N GLU A 278 13.75 8.77 8.59
CA GLU A 278 14.29 7.42 8.65
C GLU A 278 15.82 7.48 8.50
N GLN A 279 16.54 6.82 9.38
CA GLN A 279 18.00 6.70 9.33
C GLN A 279 18.38 5.23 9.32
N ARG A 280 19.18 4.82 8.34
CA ARG A 280 19.78 3.49 8.24
C ARG A 280 21.23 3.57 8.70
N ILE A 281 21.64 2.62 9.55
CA ILE A 281 23.01 2.53 10.10
C ILE A 281 23.47 1.11 9.87
N ALA A 282 24.44 0.92 8.98
CA ALA A 282 25.07 -0.37 8.80
C ALA A 282 25.90 -0.74 10.04
N ALA A 283 25.74 -1.94 10.54
CA ALA A 283 26.45 -2.50 11.68
C ALA A 283 27.31 -3.71 11.27
N GLY A 284 27.84 -3.67 10.09
CA GLY A 284 28.58 -4.74 9.41
C GLY A 284 27.94 -5.05 8.05
N ASP A 285 28.39 -6.15 7.44
CA ASP A 285 27.97 -6.49 6.08
C ASP A 285 26.53 -7.00 5.96
N LEU A 286 26.02 -7.65 7.02
CA LEU A 286 24.71 -8.30 7.04
C LEU A 286 23.73 -7.67 8.03
N ASP A 287 24.20 -6.81 8.92
CA ASP A 287 23.42 -6.19 9.98
C ASP A 287 23.17 -4.72 9.69
N GLU A 288 21.95 -4.27 9.95
CA GLU A 288 21.51 -2.88 9.78
C GLU A 288 20.57 -2.48 10.91
N PHE A 289 20.80 -1.31 11.49
CA PHE A 289 19.81 -0.65 12.35
C PHE A 289 19.02 0.38 11.53
N GLN A 290 17.72 0.39 11.71
CA GLN A 290 16.82 1.41 11.17
C GLN A 290 16.19 2.19 12.32
N LEU A 291 16.41 3.49 12.33
CA LEU A 291 15.80 4.43 13.26
C LEU A 291 14.74 5.21 12.50
N THR A 292 13.53 5.25 13.00
CA THR A 292 12.43 6.06 12.43
C THR A 292 11.84 6.90 13.54
N GLY A 293 11.67 8.20 13.30
CA GLY A 293 11.02 9.12 14.22
C GLY A 293 10.14 10.09 13.46
N GLY A 294 8.97 10.44 14.04
CA GLY A 294 8.05 11.32 13.35
C GLY A 294 7.04 12.00 14.28
N ILE A 295 6.48 13.10 13.77
CA ILE A 295 5.33 13.79 14.32
C ILE A 295 4.11 13.51 13.43
N LEU A 296 2.96 13.27 14.07
CA LEU A 296 1.75 12.81 13.40
C LEU A 296 0.59 13.73 13.74
N ALA A 297 -0.38 13.83 12.84
CA ALA A 297 -1.67 14.42 13.15
C ALA A 297 -2.28 13.74 14.39
N PRO A 298 -2.78 14.50 15.36
CA PRO A 298 -3.24 13.97 16.65
C PRO A 298 -4.64 13.39 16.52
N ILE A 299 -4.79 12.30 15.77
CA ILE A 299 -6.05 11.57 15.59
C ILE A 299 -6.33 10.78 16.88
N ALA A 300 -7.43 11.03 17.51
CA ALA A 300 -7.89 10.30 18.70
C ALA A 300 -9.40 10.14 18.68
N GLY A 301 -9.80 8.98 19.03
CA GLY A 301 -11.01 8.23 19.23
C GLY A 301 -12.40 8.81 19.40
N ASP A 302 -12.64 10.05 19.30
CA ASP A 302 -13.99 10.62 19.33
C ASP A 302 -14.62 10.59 17.92
N PHE A 303 -14.64 9.44 17.26
CA PHE A 303 -15.38 9.31 16.02
C PHE A 303 -16.88 9.46 16.32
N ALA A 304 -17.47 10.55 15.86
CA ALA A 304 -18.91 10.69 15.88
C ALA A 304 -19.51 9.57 15.02
N ALA A 305 -20.16 8.60 15.68
CA ALA A 305 -20.91 7.59 14.97
C ALA A 305 -21.95 8.29 14.09
N ASN A 306 -21.91 8.04 12.78
CA ASN A 306 -22.97 8.35 11.80
C ASN A 306 -23.14 9.81 11.35
N SER A 307 -22.14 10.67 11.38
CA SER A 307 -22.29 11.97 10.76
C SER A 307 -21.58 12.06 9.41
N LEU A 308 -22.35 11.96 8.32
CA LEU A 308 -22.01 12.59 7.04
C LEU A 308 -22.08 14.12 7.25
N VAL A 309 -21.09 14.70 7.90
CA VAL A 309 -21.04 16.14 8.12
C VAL A 309 -20.01 16.69 7.15
N PHE A 310 -20.40 17.68 6.36
CA PHE A 310 -19.49 18.41 5.47
C PHE A 310 -18.34 19.11 6.24
N VAL A 311 -18.53 19.34 7.52
CA VAL A 311 -17.52 19.86 8.44
C VAL A 311 -17.44 18.90 9.64
N PRO A 312 -16.46 17.98 9.66
CA PRO A 312 -16.30 17.08 10.79
C PRO A 312 -15.95 17.89 12.06
N PRO A 313 -16.53 17.55 13.22
CA PRO A 313 -16.13 18.17 14.46
C PRO A 313 -14.68 17.85 14.80
N ASN A 314 -13.97 18.77 15.43
CA ASN A 314 -12.61 18.51 15.90
C ASN A 314 -12.59 17.30 16.84
N LEU A 315 -11.70 16.35 16.58
CA LEU A 315 -11.47 15.19 17.42
C LEU A 315 -10.77 15.58 18.75
N ALA A 316 -10.81 14.72 19.75
CA ALA A 316 -10.18 14.96 21.04
C ALA A 316 -8.68 15.23 20.92
N GLY A 317 -8.00 14.53 20.02
CA GLY A 317 -6.60 14.74 19.70
C GLY A 317 -6.33 16.11 19.09
N GLU A 318 -7.12 16.53 18.10
CA GLU A 318 -7.02 17.84 17.45
C GLU A 318 -7.30 18.99 18.43
N ARG A 319 -8.27 18.83 19.34
CA ARG A 319 -8.54 19.78 20.43
C ARG A 319 -7.37 19.93 21.40
N SER A 320 -6.42 18.98 21.42
CA SER A 320 -5.19 19.09 22.22
C SER A 320 -4.27 20.21 21.73
N ARG A 321 -4.37 20.60 20.46
CA ARG A 321 -3.51 21.57 19.77
C ARG A 321 -2.03 21.16 19.76
N ARG A 322 -1.72 19.87 19.82
CA ARG A 322 -0.35 19.32 19.84
C ARG A 322 -0.28 18.10 18.95
N PRO A 323 0.79 17.97 18.15
CA PRO A 323 1.01 16.76 17.39
C PRO A 323 1.22 15.56 18.32
N ALA A 324 0.95 14.37 17.81
CA ALA A 324 1.43 13.14 18.39
C ALA A 324 2.86 12.85 17.93
N ALA A 325 3.60 12.03 18.67
CA ALA A 325 4.94 11.59 18.31
C ALA A 325 5.00 10.07 18.30
N GLN A 326 5.73 9.52 17.32
CA GLN A 326 6.04 8.09 17.24
C GLN A 326 7.51 7.89 16.87
N GLY A 327 8.06 6.76 17.33
CA GLY A 327 9.41 6.36 16.98
C GLY A 327 9.55 4.84 16.96
N ARG A 328 10.48 4.34 16.17
CA ARG A 328 10.83 2.92 16.08
C ARG A 328 12.33 2.76 15.89
N VAL A 329 12.89 1.78 16.57
CA VAL A 329 14.24 1.24 16.35
C VAL A 329 14.08 -0.20 15.91
N ALA A 330 14.67 -0.57 14.80
CA ALA A 330 14.69 -1.93 14.31
C ALA A 330 16.11 -2.38 14.01
N TRP A 331 16.41 -3.62 14.37
CA TRP A 331 17.58 -4.34 13.92
C TRP A 331 17.17 -5.34 12.85
N ARG A 332 17.89 -5.33 11.73
CA ARG A 332 17.71 -6.25 10.62
C ARG A 332 19.01 -6.98 10.34
N ARG A 333 18.92 -8.30 10.29
CA ARG A 333 20.01 -9.18 9.87
C ARG A 333 19.63 -9.95 8.61
N ARG A 334 20.45 -9.89 7.59
CA ARG A 334 20.39 -10.80 6.43
C ARG A 334 21.23 -12.03 6.72
N PHE A 335 20.75 -13.22 6.37
CA PHE A 335 21.50 -14.47 6.66
C PHE A 335 22.59 -14.74 5.63
N SER A 336 22.45 -14.20 4.40
CA SER A 336 23.49 -14.25 3.37
C SER A 336 23.30 -13.14 2.35
N TYR A 337 24.36 -12.82 1.60
CA TYR A 337 24.29 -11.88 0.49
C TYR A 337 23.37 -12.39 -0.61
N GLY A 338 22.52 -11.50 -1.13
CA GLY A 338 21.60 -11.82 -2.22
C GLY A 338 20.41 -12.71 -1.84
N SER A 339 20.34 -13.21 -0.59
CA SER A 339 19.18 -13.93 -0.07
C SER A 339 18.10 -12.98 0.44
N GLU A 340 16.83 -13.37 0.27
CA GLU A 340 15.70 -12.72 0.93
C GLU A 340 15.55 -13.15 2.40
N ASP A 341 16.35 -14.12 2.85
CA ASP A 341 16.31 -14.63 4.20
C ASP A 341 16.83 -13.57 5.18
N ARG A 342 16.01 -13.25 6.14
CA ARG A 342 16.27 -12.17 7.08
C ARG A 342 15.54 -12.37 8.40
N LEU A 343 16.07 -11.72 9.41
CA LEU A 343 15.40 -11.47 10.69
C LEU A 343 15.34 -9.97 10.92
N GLU A 344 14.17 -9.45 11.25
CA GLU A 344 13.99 -8.06 11.68
C GLU A 344 13.23 -8.06 13.00
N ILE A 345 13.78 -7.39 14.01
CA ILE A 345 13.17 -7.16 15.31
C ILE A 345 13.09 -5.65 15.53
N GLY A 346 11.92 -5.16 15.89
CA GLY A 346 11.67 -3.75 16.14
C GLY A 346 11.05 -3.48 17.50
N VAL A 347 11.34 -2.29 18.04
CA VAL A 347 10.68 -1.73 19.20
C VAL A 347 10.18 -0.33 18.80
N SER A 348 8.93 -0.05 19.10
CA SER A 348 8.31 1.23 18.74
C SER A 348 7.48 1.81 19.88
N GLY A 349 7.25 3.12 19.82
CA GLY A 349 6.50 3.85 20.83
C GLY A 349 5.64 4.96 20.24
N HIS A 350 4.57 5.29 20.95
CA HIS A 350 3.65 6.38 20.65
C HIS A 350 3.40 7.22 21.89
N TYR A 351 3.28 8.53 21.71
CA TYR A 351 2.82 9.46 22.70
C TYR A 351 1.96 10.56 22.08
N GLY A 352 0.76 10.78 22.64
CA GLY A 352 -0.17 11.81 22.22
C GLY A 352 -0.90 12.46 23.41
N ARG A 353 -1.58 13.56 23.14
CA ARG A 353 -2.46 14.24 24.08
C ARG A 353 -3.84 14.41 23.47
N GLU A 354 -4.85 14.34 24.32
CA GLU A 354 -6.24 14.46 23.96
C GLU A 354 -6.96 15.43 24.90
N ARG A 355 -7.97 16.12 24.38
CA ARG A 355 -8.88 17.00 25.14
C ARG A 355 -10.33 16.64 24.86
N PRO A 356 -10.82 15.51 25.36
CA PRO A 356 -12.25 15.23 25.36
C PRO A 356 -13.02 16.16 26.30
N VAL A 357 -14.34 16.14 26.27
CA VAL A 357 -15.21 16.95 27.11
C VAL A 357 -14.96 16.68 28.60
N MET A 358 -14.62 15.46 28.97
CA MET A 358 -14.38 15.06 30.36
C MET A 358 -12.97 15.39 30.92
N GLY A 359 -12.20 16.25 30.24
CA GLY A 359 -10.89 16.69 30.68
C GLY A 359 -9.71 16.07 29.91
N PRO A 360 -8.51 16.65 30.11
CA PRO A 360 -7.34 16.25 29.34
C PRO A 360 -6.87 14.82 29.69
N ARG A 361 -6.50 14.03 28.69
CA ARG A 361 -5.91 12.71 28.86
C ARG A 361 -4.70 12.52 27.94
N ARG A 362 -3.95 11.46 28.14
CA ARG A 362 -2.77 11.07 27.35
C ARG A 362 -3.06 9.76 26.65
N SER A 363 -2.65 9.66 25.39
CA SER A 363 -2.50 8.39 24.67
C SER A 363 -1.04 7.99 24.68
N TRP A 364 -0.76 6.71 24.88
CA TRP A 364 0.59 6.16 24.78
C TRP A 364 0.54 4.68 24.45
N ALA A 365 1.56 4.19 23.75
CA ALA A 365 1.77 2.77 23.50
C ALA A 365 3.25 2.47 23.39
N GLY A 366 3.61 1.24 23.76
CA GLY A 366 4.85 0.58 23.39
C GLY A 366 4.52 -0.69 22.64
N ALA A 367 5.32 -1.02 21.63
CA ALA A 367 5.16 -2.26 20.85
C ALA A 367 6.52 -2.87 20.51
N VAL A 368 6.53 -4.19 20.40
CA VAL A 368 7.63 -4.97 19.81
C VAL A 368 7.11 -5.68 18.58
N ASP A 369 7.92 -5.78 17.53
CA ASP A 369 7.55 -6.44 16.29
C ASP A 369 8.67 -7.36 15.78
N LEU A 370 8.27 -8.40 15.05
CA LEU A 370 9.14 -9.41 14.47
C LEU A 370 8.73 -9.66 13.01
N ASP A 371 9.71 -9.79 12.12
CA ASP A 371 9.55 -10.38 10.78
C ASP A 371 10.78 -11.22 10.46
N ALA A 372 10.59 -12.51 10.28
CA ALA A 372 11.66 -13.44 9.93
C ALA A 372 11.25 -14.25 8.69
N ARG A 373 12.24 -14.52 7.83
CA ARG A 373 12.11 -15.39 6.67
C ARG A 373 13.34 -16.28 6.56
N ALA A 374 13.12 -17.56 6.38
CA ALA A 374 14.16 -18.56 6.12
C ALA A 374 13.65 -19.53 5.03
N GLY A 375 14.19 -19.41 3.82
CA GLY A 375 13.75 -20.17 2.66
C GLY A 375 12.26 -20.01 2.36
N ARG A 376 11.50 -21.08 2.52
CA ARG A 376 10.05 -21.10 2.27
C ARG A 376 9.19 -20.69 3.47
N LEU A 377 9.80 -20.61 4.65
CA LEU A 377 9.10 -20.29 5.88
C LEU A 377 9.25 -18.82 6.24
N GLY A 378 8.19 -18.23 6.71
CA GLY A 378 8.15 -16.88 7.27
C GLY A 378 7.36 -16.87 8.57
N ILE A 379 7.73 -16.00 9.49
CA ILE A 379 6.99 -15.68 10.70
C ILE A 379 6.94 -14.17 10.84
N GLY A 380 5.78 -13.64 11.23
CA GLY A 380 5.60 -12.21 11.46
C GLY A 380 4.65 -11.98 12.63
N GLY A 381 4.79 -10.85 13.29
CA GLY A 381 3.90 -10.52 14.38
C GLY A 381 4.30 -9.25 15.11
N GLU A 382 3.45 -8.86 16.05
CA GLU A 382 3.68 -7.73 16.95
C GLU A 382 2.96 -7.95 18.27
N TRP A 383 3.46 -7.30 19.31
CA TRP A 383 2.82 -7.24 20.62
C TRP A 383 2.89 -5.83 21.15
N PHE A 384 1.78 -5.33 21.69
CA PHE A 384 1.67 -3.96 22.23
C PHE A 384 1.05 -3.93 23.62
N ALA A 385 1.35 -2.85 24.33
CA ALA A 385 0.62 -2.39 25.50
C ALA A 385 0.44 -0.86 25.39
N GLY A 386 -0.74 -0.37 25.77
CA GLY A 386 -1.00 1.05 25.64
C GLY A 386 -2.27 1.52 26.37
N ARG A 387 -2.52 2.81 26.27
CA ARG A 387 -3.72 3.47 26.79
C ARG A 387 -4.23 4.47 25.77
N ASN A 388 -5.55 4.49 25.57
CA ASN A 388 -6.23 5.39 24.64
C ASN A 388 -5.65 5.31 23.23
N ILE A 389 -5.55 4.07 22.72
CA ILE A 389 -5.02 3.74 21.38
C ILE A 389 -6.11 3.25 20.45
N ASP A 390 -7.34 3.62 20.76
CA ASP A 390 -8.55 3.30 20.02
C ASP A 390 -8.52 3.74 18.56
N ALA A 391 -7.92 4.90 18.26
CA ALA A 391 -7.72 5.38 16.90
C ALA A 391 -6.85 4.44 16.04
N PHE A 392 -5.94 3.69 16.66
CA PHE A 392 -5.08 2.70 15.99
C PHE A 392 -5.71 1.31 15.93
N GLY A 393 -6.96 1.16 16.36
CA GLY A 393 -7.63 -0.14 16.45
C GLY A 393 -7.33 -0.92 17.72
N GLY A 394 -6.43 -0.45 18.57
CA GLY A 394 -6.20 -1.00 19.89
C GLY A 394 -7.35 -0.72 20.85
N SER A 395 -7.34 -1.34 22.00
CA SER A 395 -8.41 -1.24 22.98
C SER A 395 -9.81 -1.52 22.40
N LEU A 396 -9.90 -2.35 21.37
CA LEU A 396 -11.14 -2.66 20.65
C LEU A 396 -11.87 -1.41 20.11
N GLY A 397 -11.15 -0.33 19.83
CA GLY A 397 -11.72 0.97 19.48
C GLY A 397 -12.36 1.70 20.67
N GLN A 398 -11.94 1.42 21.91
CA GLN A 398 -12.46 2.02 23.14
C GLN A 398 -11.38 2.75 23.91
N VAL A 399 -11.80 3.76 24.67
CA VAL A 399 -10.90 4.54 25.54
C VAL A 399 -10.57 3.73 26.80
N ALA A 400 -9.48 3.00 26.79
CA ALA A 400 -9.08 2.11 27.88
C ALA A 400 -7.56 1.83 27.85
N LYS A 401 -7.07 1.13 28.86
CA LYS A 401 -5.78 0.42 28.78
C LYS A 401 -5.99 -0.94 28.16
N SER A 402 -5.11 -1.31 27.24
CA SER A 402 -5.12 -2.64 26.63
C SER A 402 -3.73 -3.18 26.35
N THR A 403 -3.68 -4.47 26.19
CA THR A 403 -2.57 -5.20 25.60
C THR A 403 -3.10 -6.16 24.56
N GLY A 404 -2.32 -6.36 23.51
CA GLY A 404 -2.68 -7.25 22.43
C GLY A 404 -1.48 -7.55 21.57
N GLY A 405 -1.71 -8.41 20.60
CA GLY A 405 -0.69 -8.77 19.65
C GLY A 405 -1.19 -9.88 18.74
N PHE A 406 -0.43 -10.12 17.69
CA PHE A 406 -0.68 -11.22 16.78
C PHE A 406 0.62 -11.92 16.40
N LEU A 407 0.45 -13.14 15.94
CA LEU A 407 1.49 -13.95 15.33
C LEU A 407 0.95 -14.60 14.06
N GLU A 408 1.73 -14.59 13.00
CA GLU A 408 1.45 -15.20 11.71
C GLU A 408 2.59 -16.11 11.29
N GLY A 409 2.26 -17.30 10.79
CA GLY A 409 3.15 -18.19 10.05
C GLY A 409 2.83 -18.14 8.56
N ARG A 410 3.85 -18.12 7.72
CA ARG A 410 3.77 -18.07 6.25
C ARG A 410 4.57 -19.20 5.65
N LEU A 411 4.02 -19.93 4.69
CA LEU A 411 4.67 -21.03 3.98
C LEU A 411 4.52 -20.83 2.46
N ALA A 412 5.61 -20.55 1.76
CA ALA A 412 5.66 -20.62 0.30
C ALA A 412 5.73 -22.10 -0.13
N ALA A 413 4.57 -22.80 -0.12
CA ALA A 413 4.48 -24.23 -0.41
C ALA A 413 5.01 -24.56 -1.81
N THR A 414 4.73 -23.70 -2.79
CA THR A 414 5.31 -23.74 -4.14
C THR A 414 5.67 -22.33 -4.59
N ARG A 415 6.18 -22.16 -5.81
CA ARG A 415 6.38 -20.82 -6.41
C ARG A 415 5.08 -20.04 -6.63
N ARG A 416 3.93 -20.74 -6.69
CA ARG A 416 2.61 -20.16 -6.96
C ARG A 416 1.64 -20.25 -5.80
N LEU A 417 1.94 -21.06 -4.77
CA LEU A 417 1.03 -21.30 -3.65
C LEU A 417 1.70 -20.87 -2.34
N GLU A 418 1.08 -19.92 -1.68
CA GLU A 418 1.42 -19.47 -0.33
C GLU A 418 0.28 -19.83 0.62
N LEU A 419 0.64 -20.36 1.80
CA LEU A 419 -0.27 -20.69 2.87
C LEU A 419 0.08 -19.82 4.07
N ASN A 420 -0.92 -19.16 4.64
CA ASN A 420 -0.74 -18.29 5.80
C ASN A 420 -1.75 -18.67 6.88
N ALA A 421 -1.33 -18.60 8.12
CA ALA A 421 -2.20 -18.76 9.27
C ALA A 421 -1.71 -17.87 10.42
N GLY A 422 -2.66 -17.27 11.12
CA GLY A 422 -2.33 -16.37 12.21
C GLY A 422 -3.40 -16.33 13.28
N VAL A 423 -2.99 -15.86 14.45
CA VAL A 423 -3.83 -15.68 15.63
C VAL A 423 -3.53 -14.34 16.27
N GLY A 424 -4.57 -13.67 16.76
CA GLY A 424 -4.43 -12.40 17.44
C GLY A 424 -5.42 -12.22 18.58
N ILE A 425 -5.05 -11.35 19.51
CA ILE A 425 -5.83 -11.01 20.69
C ILE A 425 -5.64 -9.55 21.04
N ASP A 426 -6.72 -8.87 21.42
CA ASP A 426 -6.72 -7.58 22.12
C ASP A 426 -7.57 -7.70 23.38
N ARG A 427 -7.03 -7.28 24.52
CA ARG A 427 -7.66 -7.37 25.83
C ARG A 427 -7.53 -6.07 26.60
N LEU A 428 -8.66 -5.61 27.15
CA LEU A 428 -8.73 -4.44 28.02
C LEU A 428 -8.57 -4.85 29.49
N PHE A 429 -7.93 -4.01 30.31
CA PHE A 429 -7.75 -4.25 31.74
C PHE A 429 -8.15 -3.10 32.66
N ASP A 430 -8.52 -1.97 32.17
CA ASP A 430 -8.92 -0.84 33.02
C ASP A 430 -10.34 -0.45 32.67
N PHE A 431 -11.29 -1.03 33.44
CA PHE A 431 -12.72 -0.81 33.23
C PHE A 431 -13.31 0.25 34.17
N ASP A 432 -12.52 0.70 35.18
CA ASP A 432 -13.07 1.49 36.28
C ASP A 432 -13.35 2.94 35.87
N LEU A 433 -12.68 3.45 34.86
CA LEU A 433 -12.84 4.83 34.42
C LEU A 433 -13.93 5.04 33.37
N PHE A 434 -14.23 4.00 32.58
CA PHE A 434 -15.26 4.03 31.55
C PHE A 434 -15.83 2.63 31.40
N PRO A 435 -17.16 2.41 31.54
CA PRO A 435 -17.77 1.11 31.32
C PRO A 435 -17.63 0.73 29.84
N ALA A 436 -16.53 0.04 29.55
CA ALA A 436 -16.25 -0.45 28.21
C ALA A 436 -17.26 -1.53 27.86
N PRO A 437 -18.01 -1.45 26.72
CA PRO A 437 -18.95 -2.47 26.32
C PRO A 437 -18.28 -3.79 25.93
N LEU A 438 -17.00 -3.75 25.52
CA LEU A 438 -16.21 -4.92 25.12
C LEU A 438 -15.01 -5.12 26.03
N ARG A 439 -14.70 -6.38 26.32
CA ARG A 439 -13.57 -6.77 27.18
C ARG A 439 -12.40 -7.36 26.40
N GLN A 440 -12.70 -8.16 25.39
CA GLN A 440 -11.68 -8.88 24.65
C GLN A 440 -12.17 -9.24 23.25
N ASN A 441 -11.24 -9.26 22.31
CA ASN A 441 -11.45 -9.78 20.98
C ASN A 441 -10.32 -10.75 20.62
N ARG A 442 -10.66 -11.86 19.97
CA ARG A 442 -9.73 -12.86 19.46
C ARG A 442 -10.09 -13.21 18.04
N SER A 443 -9.09 -13.43 17.23
CA SER A 443 -9.30 -13.92 15.87
C SER A 443 -8.22 -14.93 15.50
N VAL A 444 -8.63 -15.94 14.74
CA VAL A 444 -7.75 -16.89 14.08
C VAL A 444 -8.10 -16.86 12.61
N PHE A 445 -7.11 -16.81 11.73
CA PHE A 445 -7.34 -16.96 10.30
C PHE A 445 -6.39 -17.99 9.68
N ALA A 446 -6.80 -18.52 8.56
CA ALA A 446 -5.96 -19.29 7.66
C ALA A 446 -6.37 -19.00 6.22
N ASN A 447 -5.39 -18.76 5.36
CA ASN A 447 -5.65 -18.53 3.95
C ASN A 447 -4.67 -19.23 3.02
N THR A 448 -5.10 -19.37 1.78
CA THR A 448 -4.29 -19.78 0.66
C THR A 448 -4.25 -18.65 -0.35
N ILE A 449 -3.07 -18.32 -0.88
CA ILE A 449 -2.93 -17.37 -1.99
C ILE A 449 -2.29 -18.14 -3.15
N PHE A 450 -3.04 -18.29 -4.23
CA PHE A 450 -2.61 -18.99 -5.43
C PHE A 450 -2.40 -17.99 -6.58
N GLN A 451 -1.16 -17.88 -7.03
CA GLN A 451 -0.77 -17.04 -8.15
C GLN A 451 -1.05 -17.79 -9.46
N ILE A 452 -2.10 -17.36 -10.18
CA ILE A 452 -2.52 -17.94 -11.45
C ILE A 452 -1.58 -17.48 -12.57
N THR A 453 -1.41 -16.14 -12.69
CA THR A 453 -0.41 -15.46 -13.54
C THR A 453 0.32 -14.41 -12.68
N PRO A 454 1.37 -13.75 -13.19
CA PRO A 454 2.00 -12.65 -12.44
C PRO A 454 1.03 -11.56 -11.98
N GLU A 455 -0.02 -11.31 -12.74
CA GLU A 455 -1.03 -10.25 -12.50
C GLU A 455 -2.27 -10.77 -11.76
N LEU A 456 -2.60 -12.07 -11.90
CA LEU A 456 -3.84 -12.66 -11.40
C LEU A 456 -3.58 -13.63 -10.25
N ALA A 457 -4.21 -13.36 -9.10
CA ALA A 457 -4.17 -14.23 -7.92
C ALA A 457 -5.57 -14.53 -7.39
N ALA A 458 -5.74 -15.73 -6.84
CA ALA A 458 -6.93 -16.14 -6.11
C ALA A 458 -6.57 -16.48 -4.66
N SER A 459 -7.48 -16.23 -3.74
CA SER A 459 -7.31 -16.57 -2.33
C SER A 459 -8.60 -17.13 -1.76
N PHE A 460 -8.46 -18.16 -0.95
CA PHE A 460 -9.53 -18.64 -0.09
C PHE A 460 -9.10 -18.44 1.35
N GLU A 461 -9.95 -17.80 2.16
CA GLU A 461 -9.68 -17.49 3.54
C GLU A 461 -10.82 -17.93 4.45
N TYR A 462 -10.45 -18.55 5.55
CA TYR A 462 -11.32 -18.80 6.69
C TYR A 462 -10.84 -17.99 7.88
N ARG A 463 -11.77 -17.34 8.57
CA ARG A 463 -11.51 -16.58 9.79
C ARG A 463 -12.54 -16.87 10.86
N TRP A 464 -12.04 -17.19 12.03
CA TRP A 464 -12.85 -17.34 13.23
C TRP A 464 -12.65 -16.14 14.14
N LEU A 465 -13.73 -15.44 14.45
CA LEU A 465 -13.73 -14.21 15.24
C LEU A 465 -14.57 -14.40 16.48
N MET A 466 -14.06 -13.96 17.63
CA MET A 466 -14.70 -14.10 18.93
C MET A 466 -14.59 -12.81 19.73
N THR A 467 -15.71 -12.16 19.99
CA THR A 467 -15.81 -10.93 20.77
C THR A 467 -16.48 -11.20 22.11
N THR A 468 -15.78 -10.87 23.19
CA THR A 468 -16.28 -11.00 24.56
C THR A 468 -16.70 -9.62 25.07
N PRO A 469 -17.98 -9.38 25.32
CA PRO A 469 -18.45 -8.15 25.94
C PRO A 469 -18.03 -8.08 27.43
N ALA A 470 -18.08 -6.90 28.02
CA ALA A 470 -17.85 -6.73 29.46
C ALA A 470 -18.95 -7.40 30.28
N ARG A 471 -20.17 -7.43 29.77
CA ARG A 471 -21.33 -8.13 30.35
C ARG A 471 -22.06 -8.91 29.26
N GLY A 472 -22.62 -10.07 29.60
CA GLY A 472 -23.36 -10.93 28.69
C GLY A 472 -22.47 -12.01 28.05
N GLU A 473 -23.04 -12.70 27.07
CA GLU A 473 -22.42 -13.87 26.45
C GLU A 473 -21.40 -13.51 25.39
N MET A 474 -20.42 -14.38 25.22
CA MET A 474 -19.41 -14.31 24.18
C MET A 474 -20.05 -14.53 22.79
N ARG A 475 -19.70 -13.67 21.84
CA ARG A 475 -20.21 -13.67 20.46
C ARG A 475 -19.17 -14.27 19.53
N ARG A 476 -19.63 -15.00 18.51
CA ARG A 476 -18.76 -15.69 17.54
C ARG A 476 -19.22 -15.43 16.12
N ASN A 477 -18.26 -15.35 15.20
CA ASN A 477 -18.52 -15.31 13.76
C ASN A 477 -17.49 -16.19 13.04
N ASN A 478 -17.98 -17.04 12.13
CA ASN A 478 -17.14 -17.70 11.13
C ASN A 478 -17.30 -16.91 9.84
N HIS A 479 -16.17 -16.51 9.25
CA HIS A 479 -16.10 -15.78 8.01
C HIS A 479 -15.37 -16.62 6.97
N LEU A 480 -15.99 -16.79 5.81
CA LEU A 480 -15.37 -17.37 4.63
C LEU A 480 -15.25 -16.28 3.57
N ASN A 481 -14.13 -16.19 2.89
CA ASN A 481 -13.90 -15.22 1.83
C ASN A 481 -13.17 -15.89 0.65
N LEU A 482 -13.73 -15.71 -0.54
CA LEU A 482 -13.08 -16.02 -1.80
C LEU A 482 -12.71 -14.69 -2.46
N ALA A 483 -11.41 -14.42 -2.61
CA ALA A 483 -10.89 -13.23 -3.25
C ALA A 483 -10.24 -13.57 -4.59
N LEU A 484 -10.52 -12.75 -5.61
CA LEU A 484 -9.83 -12.75 -6.89
C LEU A 484 -9.25 -11.36 -7.12
N ALA A 485 -7.94 -11.27 -7.34
CA ALA A 485 -7.23 -10.03 -7.51
C ALA A 485 -6.48 -9.98 -8.84
N PHE A 486 -6.67 -8.90 -9.58
CA PHE A 486 -5.92 -8.57 -10.79
C PHE A 486 -5.11 -7.30 -10.55
N SER A 487 -3.78 -7.40 -10.68
CA SER A 487 -2.84 -6.28 -10.46
C SER A 487 -2.23 -5.83 -11.79
N PHE A 488 -2.03 -4.53 -11.95
CA PHE A 488 -1.45 -3.89 -13.14
C PHE A 488 -0.52 -2.75 -12.75
#